data_0683a43f8d016f1773bc917ef6b18e15
#
_entry.id   0683a43f8d016f1773bc917ef6b18e15
#
_cell.length_a   1.000
_cell.length_b   1.000
_cell.length_c   1.000
_cell.angle_alpha   90.00
_cell.angle_beta   90.00
_cell.angle_gamma   90.00
#
_symmetry.space_group_name_H-M   'P 1'
#
loop_
_entity.id
_entity.type
_entity.pdbx_description
1 polymer ?
#
loop_
_entity_poly.entity_id
_entity_poly.type
_entity_poly.pdbx_seq_one_letter_code
_entity_poly.pdbx_strand_id
1 'polypeptide(L)'
;MSERTRGLSTAAAHAERFLQALDERPVAARVDAAAIRKVLGGPLSEQGEDPEAVIAALAAGADAGIVASAGPRHFGFVIGGALPAALAADWLVSAWDQCAAFHSLSPAAAAIEEIAAQWTLDLLGLPASASVGFVTGGQGANTTGLAAARHAVLARADWDVERNGLDGARSSAHPSARDRMRDFRVRRTSISRRRGIAAPGILTR
;
A
#
# COMPACT_ATOMS: atom_id res chain seq x y z
N MET A 1 10.92 18.38 25.58
CA MET A 1 10.74 17.51 24.40
C MET A 1 12.03 17.54 23.61
N SER A 2 12.51 16.42 23.10
CA SER A 2 13.73 16.43 22.27
C SER A 2 13.44 17.10 20.93
N GLU A 3 14.44 17.71 20.31
CA GLU A 3 14.29 18.34 18.99
C GLU A 3 13.75 17.37 17.92
N ARG A 4 14.13 16.09 17.99
CA ARG A 4 13.67 15.04 17.07
C ARG A 4 12.17 14.74 17.15
N THR A 5 11.50 15.08 18.25
CA THR A 5 10.08 14.82 18.45
C THR A 5 9.21 16.07 18.33
N ARG A 6 9.84 17.23 18.01
CA ARG A 6 9.10 18.48 17.78
C ARG A 6 8.20 18.33 16.56
N GLY A 7 6.99 18.81 16.69
CA GLY A 7 5.97 18.70 15.64
C GLY A 7 5.15 17.40 15.62
N LEU A 8 5.62 16.29 16.24
CA LEU A 8 4.86 15.04 16.24
C LEU A 8 3.53 15.17 16.98
N SER A 9 3.51 15.80 18.14
CA SER A 9 2.27 16.03 18.90
C SER A 9 1.31 16.94 18.16
N THR A 10 1.82 17.96 17.48
CA THR A 10 1.03 18.88 16.65
C THR A 10 0.44 18.11 15.45
N ALA A 11 1.23 17.29 14.77
CA ALA A 11 0.74 16.44 13.67
C ALA A 11 -0.34 15.46 14.15
N ALA A 12 -0.12 14.80 15.29
CA ALA A 12 -1.09 13.89 15.90
C ALA A 12 -2.42 14.58 16.18
N ALA A 13 -2.38 15.74 16.85
CA ALA A 13 -3.58 16.51 17.16
C ALA A 13 -4.35 16.97 15.91
N HIS A 14 -3.67 17.33 14.83
CA HIS A 14 -4.32 17.65 13.55
C HIS A 14 -4.92 16.41 12.88
N ALA A 15 -4.21 15.27 12.88
CA ALA A 15 -4.70 14.02 12.31
C ALA A 15 -5.94 13.50 13.07
N GLU A 16 -5.91 13.52 14.40
CA GLU A 16 -7.04 13.11 15.22
C GLU A 16 -8.29 13.96 14.95
N ARG A 17 -8.15 15.29 14.91
CA ARG A 17 -9.27 16.18 14.56
C ARG A 17 -9.82 15.91 13.18
N PHE A 18 -8.96 15.66 12.19
CA PHE A 18 -9.38 15.31 10.85
C PHE A 18 -10.19 14.02 10.82
N LEU A 19 -9.70 12.97 11.50
CA LEU A 19 -10.37 11.67 11.57
C LEU A 19 -11.73 11.75 12.28
N GLN A 20 -11.80 12.48 13.39
CA GLN A 20 -13.05 12.71 14.12
C GLN A 20 -14.10 13.47 13.31
N ALA A 21 -13.67 14.34 12.41
CA ALA A 21 -14.56 15.12 11.56
C ALA A 21 -15.02 14.41 10.29
N LEU A 22 -14.49 13.22 9.96
CA LEU A 22 -14.72 12.55 8.65
C LEU A 22 -16.20 12.32 8.34
N ASP A 23 -17.00 11.98 9.33
CA ASP A 23 -18.42 11.69 9.13
C ASP A 23 -19.24 12.93 8.74
N GLU A 24 -18.83 14.10 9.23
CA GLU A 24 -19.54 15.37 8.98
C GLU A 24 -18.84 16.24 7.93
N ARG A 25 -17.57 15.98 7.66
CA ARG A 25 -16.76 16.77 6.74
C ARG A 25 -17.29 16.66 5.30
N PRO A 26 -17.39 17.77 4.52
CA PRO A 26 -17.69 17.72 3.10
C PRO A 26 -16.74 16.77 2.37
N VAL A 27 -17.29 15.89 1.53
CA VAL A 27 -16.49 14.90 0.78
C VAL A 27 -15.56 15.60 -0.21
N ALA A 28 -16.08 16.53 -0.99
CA ALA A 28 -15.29 17.28 -1.96
C ALA A 28 -14.42 18.35 -1.31
N ALA A 29 -13.28 18.63 -1.92
CA ALA A 29 -12.48 19.79 -1.59
C ALA A 29 -13.29 21.09 -1.78
N ARG A 30 -13.06 22.07 -0.91
CA ARG A 30 -13.76 23.37 -0.92
C ARG A 30 -13.06 24.41 -1.79
N VAL A 31 -11.81 24.16 -2.14
CA VAL A 31 -10.97 25.02 -2.97
C VAL A 31 -10.17 24.19 -3.95
N ASP A 32 -9.68 24.82 -4.99
CA ASP A 32 -8.81 24.22 -5.99
C ASP A 32 -7.31 24.27 -5.61
N ALA A 33 -6.49 23.61 -6.41
CA ALA A 33 -5.04 23.59 -6.20
C ALA A 33 -4.38 24.97 -6.37
N ALA A 34 -4.99 25.89 -7.09
CA ALA A 34 -4.45 27.26 -7.26
C ALA A 34 -4.57 28.04 -5.95
N ALA A 35 -5.71 27.91 -5.25
CA ALA A 35 -5.90 28.52 -3.94
C ALA A 35 -4.91 27.94 -2.90
N ILE A 36 -4.70 26.63 -2.90
CA ILE A 36 -3.73 25.99 -1.98
C ILE A 36 -2.30 26.48 -2.26
N ARG A 37 -1.89 26.55 -3.56
CA ARG A 37 -0.57 27.10 -3.92
C ARG A 37 -0.39 28.55 -3.46
N LYS A 38 -1.44 29.33 -3.46
CA LYS A 38 -1.38 30.73 -3.00
C LYS A 38 -1.19 30.83 -1.47
N VAL A 39 -1.73 29.87 -0.71
CA VAL A 39 -1.65 29.84 0.76
C VAL A 39 -0.33 29.23 1.22
N LEU A 40 0.07 28.09 0.64
CA LEU A 40 1.25 27.34 1.08
C LEU A 40 2.51 27.66 0.27
N GLY A 41 2.37 28.29 -0.89
CA GLY A 41 3.50 28.65 -1.74
C GLY A 41 4.14 29.96 -1.32
N GLY A 42 5.33 30.20 -1.85
CA GLY A 42 6.12 31.40 -1.60
C GLY A 42 7.59 31.14 -1.95
N PRO A 43 8.45 32.14 -1.82
CA PRO A 43 9.88 31.93 -1.93
C PRO A 43 10.35 31.05 -0.77
N LEU A 44 11.38 30.23 -1.03
CA LEU A 44 12.02 29.47 0.03
C LEU A 44 12.65 30.44 1.06
N SER A 45 12.36 30.23 2.32
CA SER A 45 12.96 31.03 3.40
C SER A 45 14.46 30.71 3.52
N GLU A 46 15.27 31.76 3.66
CA GLU A 46 16.71 31.62 3.95
C GLU A 46 16.96 31.09 5.38
N GLN A 47 16.01 31.26 6.26
CA GLN A 47 16.07 30.79 7.64
C GLN A 47 15.09 29.66 7.86
N GLY A 48 15.51 28.64 8.65
CA GLY A 48 14.62 27.56 9.07
C GLY A 48 13.48 28.10 9.97
N GLU A 49 12.39 27.37 9.98
CA GLU A 49 11.24 27.66 10.82
C GLU A 49 11.06 26.60 11.92
N ASP A 50 10.30 26.96 12.94
CA ASP A 50 9.96 26.03 14.00
C ASP A 50 9.13 24.85 13.44
N PRO A 51 9.50 23.58 13.69
CA PRO A 51 8.78 22.41 13.16
C PRO A 51 7.29 22.38 13.53
N GLU A 52 6.92 22.84 14.71
CA GLU A 52 5.51 22.86 15.14
C GLU A 52 4.72 23.92 14.34
N ALA A 53 5.33 25.08 14.08
CA ALA A 53 4.74 26.12 13.25
C ALA A 53 4.56 25.66 11.81
N VAL A 54 5.56 24.97 11.23
CA VAL A 54 5.50 24.40 9.88
C VAL A 54 4.34 23.41 9.76
N ILE A 55 4.21 22.47 10.70
CA ILE A 55 3.13 21.48 10.69
C ILE A 55 1.76 22.14 10.87
N ALA A 56 1.65 23.10 11.76
CA ALA A 56 0.39 23.83 11.95
C ALA A 56 -0.02 24.63 10.70
N ALA A 57 0.94 25.32 10.07
CA ALA A 57 0.71 26.05 8.82
C ALA A 57 0.30 25.13 7.67
N LEU A 58 0.98 23.98 7.51
CA LEU A 58 0.65 22.97 6.52
C LEU A 58 -0.78 22.45 6.71
N ALA A 59 -1.11 22.04 7.93
CA ALA A 59 -2.43 21.49 8.25
C ALA A 59 -3.55 22.50 8.01
N ALA A 60 -3.37 23.74 8.46
CA ALA A 60 -4.36 24.80 8.27
C ALA A 60 -4.49 25.19 6.80
N GLY A 61 -3.37 25.34 6.10
CA GLY A 61 -3.37 25.79 4.69
C GLY A 61 -3.90 24.73 3.72
N ALA A 62 -3.70 23.43 4.02
CA ALA A 62 -4.18 22.34 3.18
C ALA A 62 -5.65 21.97 3.43
N ASP A 63 -6.21 22.23 4.61
CA ASP A 63 -7.49 21.70 5.07
C ASP A 63 -8.63 21.86 4.07
N ALA A 64 -8.78 23.01 3.47
CA ALA A 64 -9.86 23.31 2.52
C ALA A 64 -9.72 22.54 1.18
N GLY A 65 -8.52 22.09 0.84
CA GLY A 65 -8.21 21.32 -0.36
C GLY A 65 -8.21 19.81 -0.19
N ILE A 66 -8.41 19.31 1.02
CA ILE A 66 -8.41 17.86 1.30
C ILE A 66 -9.78 17.27 0.98
N VAL A 67 -9.79 16.24 0.14
CA VAL A 67 -10.95 15.37 -0.11
C VAL A 67 -11.08 14.37 1.05
N ALA A 68 -12.27 14.22 1.61
CA ALA A 68 -12.51 13.26 2.69
C ALA A 68 -12.63 11.82 2.16
N SER A 69 -11.60 11.36 1.47
CA SER A 69 -11.60 10.06 0.78
C SER A 69 -11.59 8.86 1.73
N ALA A 70 -11.14 9.03 2.97
CA ALA A 70 -11.20 8.02 4.02
C ALA A 70 -12.56 7.95 4.72
N GLY A 71 -13.45 8.90 4.45
CA GLY A 71 -14.77 8.97 5.08
C GLY A 71 -15.80 8.03 4.47
N PRO A 72 -16.86 7.67 5.21
CA PRO A 72 -17.86 6.68 4.79
C PRO A 72 -18.74 7.16 3.64
N ARG A 73 -18.71 8.44 3.28
CA ARG A 73 -19.51 9.03 2.19
C ARG A 73 -18.74 9.23 0.89
N HIS A 74 -17.47 8.80 0.82
CA HIS A 74 -16.69 8.86 -0.40
C HIS A 74 -16.85 7.57 -1.21
N PHE A 75 -17.38 7.68 -2.42
CA PHE A 75 -17.58 6.56 -3.35
C PHE A 75 -16.93 6.91 -4.68
N GLY A 76 -15.72 6.45 -4.90
CA GLY A 76 -15.04 6.72 -6.18
C GLY A 76 -13.58 6.31 -6.19
N PHE A 77 -13.01 6.25 -7.39
CA PHE A 77 -11.60 6.04 -7.68
C PHE A 77 -10.96 4.79 -7.02
N VAL A 78 -11.77 3.82 -6.57
CA VAL A 78 -11.29 2.60 -5.86
C VAL A 78 -10.49 2.96 -4.61
N ILE A 79 -10.86 4.06 -3.94
CA ILE A 79 -10.26 4.52 -2.69
C ILE A 79 -11.16 4.10 -1.54
N GLY A 80 -10.54 3.52 -0.51
CA GLY A 80 -11.19 3.16 0.76
C GLY A 80 -10.46 3.79 1.94
N GLY A 81 -11.06 3.66 3.11
CA GLY A 81 -10.43 4.04 4.36
C GLY A 81 -9.30 3.09 4.77
N ALA A 82 -8.55 3.49 5.77
CA ALA A 82 -7.56 2.65 6.44
C ALA A 82 -8.13 2.14 7.78
N LEU A 83 -7.74 0.92 8.15
CA LEU A 83 -8.01 0.43 9.50
C LEU A 83 -7.20 1.26 10.52
N PRO A 84 -7.75 1.55 11.72
CA PRO A 84 -7.02 2.33 12.73
C PRO A 84 -5.64 1.77 13.06
N ALA A 85 -5.51 0.44 13.15
CA ALA A 85 -4.22 -0.21 13.40
C ALA A 85 -3.24 -0.02 12.24
N ALA A 86 -3.71 -0.04 10.98
CA ALA A 86 -2.88 0.17 9.81
C ALA A 86 -2.35 1.61 9.74
N LEU A 87 -3.20 2.60 10.02
CA LEU A 87 -2.80 4.00 10.09
C LEU A 87 -1.76 4.25 11.19
N ALA A 88 -1.99 3.70 12.39
CA ALA A 88 -1.04 3.83 13.48
C ALA A 88 0.30 3.12 13.18
N ALA A 89 0.27 1.96 12.52
CA ALA A 89 1.47 1.26 12.07
C ALA A 89 2.27 2.08 11.04
N ASP A 90 1.60 2.78 10.13
CA ASP A 90 2.25 3.65 9.14
C ASP A 90 3.05 4.79 9.80
N TRP A 91 2.54 5.34 10.90
CA TRP A 91 3.27 6.33 11.70
C TRP A 91 4.54 5.73 12.33
N LEU A 92 4.47 4.47 12.79
CA LEU A 92 5.66 3.77 13.29
C LEU A 92 6.66 3.50 12.17
N VAL A 93 6.20 3.11 10.99
CA VAL A 93 7.05 2.91 9.80
C VAL A 93 7.82 4.19 9.49
N SER A 94 7.13 5.35 9.47
CA SER A 94 7.76 6.65 9.24
C SER A 94 8.78 7.03 10.32
N ALA A 95 8.48 6.72 11.59
CA ALA A 95 9.36 7.04 12.71
C ALA A 95 10.58 6.11 12.81
N TRP A 96 10.41 4.83 12.48
CA TRP A 96 11.48 3.83 12.52
C TRP A 96 12.44 3.93 11.34
N ASP A 97 11.98 4.42 10.18
CA ASP A 97 12.77 4.64 8.96
C ASP A 97 13.66 3.45 8.59
N GLN A 98 13.05 2.27 8.52
CA GLN A 98 13.78 1.02 8.31
C GLN A 98 13.95 0.69 6.83
N CYS A 99 15.15 0.27 6.45
CA CYS A 99 15.43 -0.25 5.13
C CYS A 99 14.97 -1.72 5.03
N ALA A 100 13.84 -1.97 4.36
CA ALA A 100 13.29 -3.30 4.19
C ALA A 100 13.98 -4.15 3.10
N ALA A 101 15.00 -3.61 2.40
CA ALA A 101 15.64 -4.29 1.27
C ALA A 101 16.52 -5.49 1.69
N PHE A 102 17.05 -5.49 2.91
CA PHE A 102 17.97 -6.51 3.37
C PHE A 102 17.69 -6.91 4.82
N HIS A 103 17.70 -8.20 5.09
CA HIS A 103 17.59 -8.76 6.44
C HIS A 103 18.59 -8.14 7.44
N SER A 104 19.83 -7.92 7.00
CA SER A 104 20.87 -7.36 7.86
C SER A 104 20.65 -5.90 8.25
N LEU A 105 19.88 -5.16 7.46
CA LEU A 105 19.57 -3.75 7.74
C LEU A 105 18.30 -3.58 8.59
N SER A 106 17.35 -4.48 8.47
CA SER A 106 16.15 -4.49 9.29
C SER A 106 15.60 -5.90 9.48
N PRO A 107 16.08 -6.65 10.48
CA PRO A 107 15.51 -7.97 10.80
C PRO A 107 14.02 -7.89 11.15
N ALA A 108 13.59 -6.80 11.78
CA ALA A 108 12.18 -6.60 12.14
C ALA A 108 11.30 -6.45 10.89
N ALA A 109 11.68 -5.61 9.92
CA ALA A 109 10.93 -5.43 8.69
C ALA A 109 10.84 -6.73 7.90
N ALA A 110 11.95 -7.47 7.77
CA ALA A 110 12.00 -8.75 7.09
C ALA A 110 11.07 -9.79 7.74
N ALA A 111 11.13 -9.93 9.07
CA ALA A 111 10.28 -10.88 9.78
C ALA A 111 8.78 -10.51 9.70
N ILE A 112 8.44 -9.22 9.79
CA ILE A 112 7.07 -8.73 9.64
C ILE A 112 6.54 -9.01 8.23
N GLU A 113 7.36 -8.81 7.20
CA GLU A 113 6.99 -9.11 5.82
C GLU A 113 6.70 -10.60 5.62
N GLU A 114 7.56 -11.49 6.13
CA GLU A 114 7.36 -12.94 6.06
C GLU A 114 6.07 -13.38 6.77
N ILE A 115 5.80 -12.86 7.96
CA ILE A 115 4.58 -13.15 8.71
C ILE A 115 3.34 -12.65 7.95
N ALA A 116 3.38 -11.42 7.45
CA ALA A 116 2.28 -10.84 6.68
C ALA A 116 2.03 -11.61 5.38
N ALA A 117 3.09 -12.10 4.71
CA ALA A 117 2.97 -12.96 3.54
C ALA A 117 2.24 -14.27 3.86
N GLN A 118 2.60 -14.94 4.95
CA GLN A 118 1.93 -16.18 5.38
C GLN A 118 0.45 -15.95 5.70
N TRP A 119 0.14 -14.89 6.43
CA TRP A 119 -1.26 -14.54 6.74
C TRP A 119 -2.05 -14.22 5.47
N THR A 120 -1.43 -13.55 4.49
CA THR A 120 -2.08 -13.24 3.22
C THR A 120 -2.41 -14.51 2.43
N LEU A 121 -1.50 -15.48 2.39
CA LEU A 121 -1.75 -16.77 1.73
C LEU A 121 -2.89 -17.53 2.40
N ASP A 122 -2.92 -17.57 3.73
CA ASP A 122 -3.97 -18.24 4.51
C ASP A 122 -5.34 -17.57 4.28
N LEU A 123 -5.42 -16.25 4.41
CA LEU A 123 -6.65 -15.48 4.18
C LEU A 123 -7.24 -15.66 2.78
N LEU A 124 -6.38 -15.78 1.77
CA LEU A 124 -6.79 -15.96 0.38
C LEU A 124 -6.99 -17.43 -0.01
N GLY A 125 -6.69 -18.39 0.88
CA GLY A 125 -6.77 -19.82 0.60
C GLY A 125 -5.78 -20.26 -0.48
N LEU A 126 -4.64 -19.60 -0.58
CA LEU A 126 -3.59 -19.92 -1.55
C LEU A 126 -2.65 -21.00 -1.00
N PRO A 127 -1.98 -21.78 -1.89
CA PRO A 127 -1.00 -22.77 -1.45
C PRO A 127 0.13 -22.12 -0.64
N ALA A 128 0.56 -22.77 0.44
CA ALA A 128 1.71 -22.31 1.25
C ALA A 128 3.04 -22.25 0.46
N SER A 129 3.09 -22.93 -0.71
CA SER A 129 4.23 -22.87 -1.63
C SER A 129 4.20 -21.66 -2.57
N ALA A 130 3.14 -20.85 -2.55
CA ALA A 130 3.07 -19.63 -3.34
C ALA A 130 3.96 -18.55 -2.72
N SER A 131 4.53 -17.70 -3.56
CA SER A 131 5.29 -16.53 -3.11
C SER A 131 4.39 -15.30 -3.05
N VAL A 132 4.69 -14.38 -2.13
CA VAL A 132 4.03 -13.08 -2.00
C VAL A 132 5.07 -12.00 -2.20
N GLY A 133 4.74 -10.99 -2.98
CA GLY A 133 5.56 -9.79 -3.14
C GLY A 133 4.76 -8.55 -2.74
N PHE A 134 5.26 -7.77 -1.79
CA PHE A 134 4.69 -6.47 -1.43
C PHE A 134 5.24 -5.41 -2.37
N VAL A 135 4.35 -4.64 -2.97
CA VAL A 135 4.68 -3.64 -4.00
C VAL A 135 3.94 -2.32 -3.72
N THR A 136 4.40 -1.24 -4.31
CA THR A 136 3.89 0.12 -4.06
C THR A 136 2.53 0.42 -4.67
N GLY A 137 1.87 -0.54 -5.29
CA GLY A 137 0.53 -0.37 -5.84
C GLY A 137 0.19 -1.35 -6.95
N GLY A 138 -1.06 -1.31 -7.44
CA GLY A 138 -1.60 -2.26 -8.40
C GLY A 138 -0.81 -2.36 -9.72
N GLN A 139 -0.23 -1.27 -10.21
CA GLN A 139 0.62 -1.30 -11.39
C GLN A 139 1.90 -2.11 -11.14
N GLY A 140 2.54 -1.94 -9.98
CA GLY A 140 3.69 -2.76 -9.58
C GLY A 140 3.29 -4.23 -9.45
N ALA A 141 2.14 -4.53 -8.85
CA ALA A 141 1.63 -5.89 -8.74
C ALA A 141 1.41 -6.55 -10.11
N ASN A 142 0.78 -5.85 -11.05
CA ASN A 142 0.57 -6.34 -12.41
C ASN A 142 1.91 -6.61 -13.12
N THR A 143 2.86 -5.68 -13.00
CA THR A 143 4.19 -5.84 -13.60
C THR A 143 4.93 -7.05 -13.04
N THR A 144 4.94 -7.20 -11.71
CA THR A 144 5.58 -8.33 -11.02
C THR A 144 4.91 -9.65 -11.42
N GLY A 145 3.58 -9.71 -11.39
CA GLY A 145 2.83 -10.90 -11.76
C GLY A 145 3.05 -11.31 -13.22
N LEU A 146 3.06 -10.35 -14.14
CA LEU A 146 3.33 -10.61 -15.56
C LEU A 146 4.78 -11.05 -15.79
N ALA A 147 5.74 -10.46 -15.08
CA ALA A 147 7.15 -10.88 -15.17
C ALA A 147 7.34 -12.32 -14.67
N ALA A 148 6.72 -12.68 -13.56
CA ALA A 148 6.74 -14.05 -13.04
C ALA A 148 6.06 -15.03 -13.99
N ALA A 149 4.92 -14.68 -14.58
CA ALA A 149 4.24 -15.51 -15.57
C ALA A 149 5.07 -15.70 -16.84
N ARG A 150 5.69 -14.62 -17.34
CA ARG A 150 6.62 -14.65 -18.48
C ARG A 150 7.77 -15.62 -18.20
N HIS A 151 8.43 -15.47 -17.05
CA HIS A 151 9.52 -16.34 -16.63
C HIS A 151 9.09 -17.81 -16.63
N ALA A 152 7.98 -18.12 -15.96
CA ALA A 152 7.48 -19.48 -15.85
C ALA A 152 7.11 -20.11 -17.20
N VAL A 153 6.52 -19.35 -18.12
CA VAL A 153 6.14 -19.84 -19.47
C VAL A 153 7.38 -20.10 -20.30
N LEU A 154 8.36 -19.21 -20.28
CA LEU A 154 9.58 -19.36 -21.07
C LEU A 154 10.50 -20.45 -20.52
N ALA A 155 10.60 -20.59 -19.20
CA ALA A 155 11.32 -21.68 -18.57
C ALA A 155 10.77 -23.06 -18.95
N ARG A 156 9.45 -23.21 -19.13
CA ARG A 156 8.83 -24.46 -19.64
C ARG A 156 9.19 -24.76 -21.09
N ALA A 157 9.63 -23.76 -21.83
CA ALA A 157 10.12 -23.88 -23.20
C ALA A 157 11.66 -23.95 -23.25
N ASP A 158 12.32 -24.23 -22.13
CA ASP A 158 13.79 -24.28 -21.98
C ASP A 158 14.48 -22.96 -22.36
N TRP A 159 13.78 -21.83 -22.12
CA TRP A 159 14.30 -20.51 -22.40
C TRP A 159 14.52 -19.72 -21.10
N ASP A 160 15.77 -19.40 -20.81
CA ASP A 160 16.14 -18.53 -19.71
C ASP A 160 16.00 -17.06 -20.13
N VAL A 161 14.88 -16.45 -19.76
CA VAL A 161 14.56 -15.07 -20.12
C VAL A 161 15.39 -14.05 -19.35
N GLU A 162 15.87 -14.39 -18.17
CA GLU A 162 16.68 -13.47 -17.35
C GLU A 162 18.09 -13.33 -17.94
N ARG A 163 18.58 -14.38 -18.58
CA ARG A 163 19.90 -14.41 -19.23
C ARG A 163 19.86 -13.93 -20.67
N ASN A 164 18.82 -14.31 -21.41
CA ASN A 164 18.75 -14.15 -22.88
C ASN A 164 17.78 -13.05 -23.31
N GLY A 165 17.01 -12.47 -22.38
CA GLY A 165 15.93 -11.54 -22.72
C GLY A 165 14.81 -12.20 -23.52
N LEU A 166 14.08 -11.41 -24.30
CA LEU A 166 12.99 -11.89 -25.16
C LEU A 166 13.45 -12.11 -26.61
N ASP A 167 14.59 -11.57 -26.97
CA ASP A 167 15.11 -11.69 -28.33
C ASP A 167 15.51 -13.14 -28.63
N GLY A 168 14.94 -13.70 -29.68
CA GLY A 168 15.11 -15.12 -30.01
C GLY A 168 14.23 -16.11 -29.22
N ALA A 169 13.45 -15.66 -28.24
CA ALA A 169 12.40 -16.50 -27.66
C ALA A 169 11.46 -16.94 -28.79
N ARG A 170 11.44 -18.20 -29.06
CA ARG A 170 10.55 -18.74 -30.10
C ARG A 170 9.12 -18.37 -29.73
N SER A 171 8.41 -17.73 -30.64
CA SER A 171 6.97 -17.58 -30.57
C SER A 171 6.37 -18.97 -30.35
N SER A 172 6.15 -19.35 -29.11
CA SER A 172 5.49 -20.60 -28.74
C SER A 172 3.99 -20.52 -29.04
N ALA A 173 3.63 -19.87 -30.13
CA ALA A 173 2.33 -20.00 -30.78
C ALA A 173 2.16 -21.40 -31.38
N HIS A 174 2.60 -22.44 -30.66
CA HIS A 174 2.18 -23.80 -30.92
C HIS A 174 0.74 -23.96 -30.46
N PRO A 175 -0.16 -24.57 -31.24
CA PRO A 175 -1.56 -24.83 -30.86
C PRO A 175 -1.72 -25.48 -29.49
N SER A 176 -0.70 -26.24 -29.05
CA SER A 176 -0.64 -26.86 -27.73
C SER A 176 -0.55 -25.88 -26.54
N ALA A 177 -0.17 -24.63 -26.75
CA ALA A 177 -0.16 -23.61 -25.69
C ALA A 177 -1.57 -23.04 -25.45
N ARG A 178 -2.41 -22.95 -26.47
CA ARG A 178 -3.83 -22.60 -26.36
C ARG A 178 -4.64 -23.68 -25.63
N ASP A 179 -4.32 -24.95 -25.86
CA ASP A 179 -4.99 -26.05 -25.16
C ASP A 179 -4.54 -26.16 -23.70
N ARG A 180 -3.30 -25.84 -23.37
CA ARG A 180 -2.80 -25.81 -21.99
C ARG A 180 -3.29 -24.59 -21.19
N MET A 181 -3.61 -23.47 -21.84
CA MET A 181 -4.29 -22.36 -21.15
C MET A 181 -5.76 -22.67 -20.82
N ARG A 182 -6.39 -23.61 -21.50
CA ARG A 182 -7.73 -24.11 -21.15
C ARG A 182 -7.72 -24.93 -19.86
N ASP A 183 -6.61 -25.58 -19.54
CA ASP A 183 -6.43 -26.31 -18.27
C ASP A 183 -6.07 -25.41 -17.09
N PHE A 184 -5.70 -24.16 -17.33
CA PHE A 184 -5.74 -23.09 -16.32
C PHE A 184 -7.18 -22.60 -16.08
N ARG A 185 -8.12 -23.52 -16.05
CA ARG A 185 -9.32 -23.30 -15.26
C ARG A 185 -8.83 -23.11 -13.84
N VAL A 186 -8.76 -21.85 -13.42
CA VAL A 186 -9.02 -21.51 -12.03
C VAL A 186 -10.18 -22.42 -11.64
N ARG A 187 -9.91 -23.49 -10.92
CA ARG A 187 -10.95 -24.19 -10.19
C ARG A 187 -11.56 -23.05 -9.38
N ARG A 188 -12.69 -22.54 -9.82
CA ARG A 188 -13.64 -21.91 -8.94
C ARG A 188 -13.95 -22.98 -7.89
N THR A 189 -13.05 -23.14 -6.93
CA THR A 189 -13.43 -23.67 -5.65
C THR A 189 -14.48 -22.68 -5.21
N SER A 190 -15.75 -23.09 -5.33
CA SER A 190 -16.84 -22.45 -4.65
C SER A 190 -16.30 -22.10 -3.27
N ILE A 191 -16.23 -20.80 -2.99
CA ILE A 191 -16.10 -20.32 -1.63
C ILE A 191 -17.44 -20.73 -0.99
N SER A 192 -17.50 -22.00 -0.59
CA SER A 192 -18.54 -22.47 0.29
C SER A 192 -18.39 -21.61 1.52
N ARG A 193 -19.41 -20.81 1.78
CA ARG A 193 -19.59 -20.05 3.00
C ARG A 193 -19.11 -20.88 4.19
N ARG A 194 -17.88 -20.72 4.62
CA ARG A 194 -17.47 -21.08 5.95
C ARG A 194 -18.08 -20.04 6.89
N ARG A 195 -19.32 -20.31 7.28
CA ARG A 195 -19.90 -19.72 8.48
C ARG A 195 -18.98 -20.11 9.63
N GLY A 196 -18.47 -19.12 10.35
CA GLY A 196 -17.86 -19.29 11.67
C GLY A 196 -16.34 -19.20 11.69
N ILE A 197 -15.75 -18.12 11.18
CA ILE A 197 -14.48 -17.65 11.72
C ILE A 197 -14.82 -16.56 12.72
N ALA A 198 -14.92 -16.97 14.00
CA ALA A 198 -14.79 -16.03 15.09
C ALA A 198 -13.42 -15.37 14.93
N ALA A 199 -13.39 -14.04 14.87
CA ALA A 199 -12.15 -13.30 14.92
C ALA A 199 -11.38 -13.77 16.17
N PRO A 200 -10.07 -14.11 16.04
CA PRO A 200 -9.27 -14.36 17.22
C PRO A 200 -9.31 -13.09 18.06
N GLY A 201 -9.78 -13.22 19.30
CA GLY A 201 -9.89 -12.14 20.23
C GLY A 201 -8.53 -11.48 20.42
N ILE A 202 -8.36 -10.32 19.81
CA ILE A 202 -7.28 -9.40 20.15
C ILE A 202 -7.69 -8.84 21.50
N LEU A 203 -6.95 -9.25 22.51
CA LEU A 203 -7.03 -8.86 23.88
C LEU A 203 -7.40 -7.39 24.07
N THR A 204 -8.63 -7.14 24.48
CA THR A 204 -9.00 -5.94 25.24
C THR A 204 -8.52 -6.16 26.68
N ARG A 205 -7.43 -5.52 27.06
CA ARG A 205 -7.18 -4.97 28.38
C ARG A 205 -6.50 -3.63 28.24
#